data_224ab351f933d05b13fe3f97b9102f8a
#
_entry.id   224ab351f933d05b13fe3f97b9102f8a
#
_cell.length_a   1.000
_cell.length_b   1.000
_cell.length_c   1.000
_cell.angle_alpha   90.00
_cell.angle_beta   90.00
_cell.angle_gamma   90.00
#
_symmetry.space_group_name_H-M   'P 1'
#
loop_
_entity.id
_entity.type
_entity.pdbx_description
1 polymer ?
#
loop_
_entity_poly.entity_id
_entity_poly.type
_entity_poly.pdbx_seq_one_letter_code
_entity_poly.pdbx_strand_id
1 'polypeptide(L)'
;VHDGGRHTLAGVKGVPQNLVLRWAALLHDVGKGVEGVRGFHNGRITDRNHDTVGAKMTRDILTRLGYAKEFVNLVTWLVERHMRFHFYVANASADLRKWMQQESRDGVFRETKDLVEAMQYLKDLGVADVIGGGTKEPAPSEAYGQRMVALATAMPVHTKDLHYDKGLPALVTPYVKEVMQTLLERVQTGTIENTPEALHEAGLAKYRRLKGKE
;
A
#
# COMPACT_ATOMS: atom_id res chain seq x y z
N VAL A 1 -1.70 -25.11 20.75
CA VAL A 1 -0.79 -24.00 21.05
C VAL A 1 -0.16 -23.59 19.75
N HIS A 2 -0.45 -22.38 19.27
CA HIS A 2 0.12 -21.84 18.02
C HIS A 2 1.60 -21.52 18.29
N ASP A 3 2.51 -22.25 17.64
CA ASP A 3 3.95 -22.00 17.74
C ASP A 3 4.30 -20.80 16.82
N GLY A 4 4.27 -19.60 17.37
CA GLY A 4 4.56 -18.37 16.66
C GLY A 4 5.95 -18.37 15.98
N GLY A 5 6.93 -19.07 16.54
CA GLY A 5 8.27 -19.19 15.94
C GLY A 5 8.28 -20.00 14.66
N ARG A 6 7.55 -21.13 14.63
CA ARG A 6 7.43 -21.96 13.42
C ARG A 6 6.65 -21.25 12.32
N HIS A 7 5.59 -20.53 12.67
CA HIS A 7 4.81 -19.73 11.75
C HIS A 7 5.69 -18.65 11.08
N THR A 8 6.41 -17.87 11.86
CA THR A 8 7.32 -16.82 11.36
C THR A 8 8.39 -17.39 10.43
N LEU A 9 9.05 -18.51 10.82
CA LEU A 9 10.07 -19.14 9.97
C LEU A 9 9.48 -19.72 8.68
N ALA A 10 8.26 -20.25 8.70
CA ALA A 10 7.56 -20.70 7.50
C ALA A 10 7.25 -19.52 6.56
N GLY A 11 6.81 -18.38 7.10
CA GLY A 11 6.62 -17.15 6.34
C GLY A 11 7.90 -16.67 5.67
N VAL A 12 9.04 -16.65 6.39
CA VAL A 12 10.35 -16.26 5.82
C VAL A 12 10.81 -17.20 4.69
N LYS A 13 10.51 -18.49 4.77
CA LYS A 13 10.80 -19.46 3.72
C LYS A 13 9.85 -19.32 2.52
N GLY A 14 8.62 -18.92 2.75
CA GLY A 14 7.58 -18.80 1.74
C GLY A 14 7.70 -17.54 0.87
N VAL A 15 8.45 -16.52 1.28
CA VAL A 15 8.65 -15.32 0.46
C VAL A 15 9.82 -15.49 -0.52
N PRO A 16 9.81 -14.76 -1.67
CA PRO A 16 10.94 -14.66 -2.59
C PRO A 16 12.26 -14.29 -1.89
N GLN A 17 13.40 -14.60 -2.52
CA GLN A 17 14.72 -14.27 -1.99
C GLN A 17 15.01 -12.76 -2.11
N ASN A 18 14.22 -11.95 -1.44
CA ASN A 18 14.31 -10.51 -1.38
C ASN A 18 14.49 -10.06 0.07
N LEU A 19 15.46 -9.19 0.32
CA LEU A 19 15.81 -8.78 1.68
C LEU A 19 14.66 -8.02 2.37
N VAL A 20 13.92 -7.18 1.64
CA VAL A 20 12.75 -6.45 2.16
C VAL A 20 11.69 -7.44 2.66
N LEU A 21 11.33 -8.41 1.80
CA LEU A 21 10.32 -9.43 2.12
C LEU A 21 10.74 -10.32 3.28
N ARG A 22 12.01 -10.71 3.34
CA ARG A 22 12.52 -11.55 4.44
C ARG A 22 12.46 -10.82 5.78
N TRP A 23 12.82 -9.55 5.83
CA TRP A 23 12.67 -8.74 7.03
C TRP A 23 11.21 -8.50 7.38
N ALA A 24 10.35 -8.21 6.40
CA ALA A 24 8.94 -8.06 6.64
C ALA A 24 8.30 -9.34 7.19
N ALA A 25 8.60 -10.50 6.59
CA ALA A 25 8.13 -11.80 7.05
C ALA A 25 8.66 -12.18 8.43
N LEU A 26 9.91 -11.80 8.77
CA LEU A 26 10.47 -12.04 10.10
C LEU A 26 9.80 -11.18 11.17
N LEU A 27 9.44 -9.94 10.84
CA LEU A 27 9.00 -8.95 11.81
C LEU A 27 7.48 -8.66 11.78
N HIS A 28 6.68 -9.25 10.84
CA HIS A 28 5.26 -8.90 10.71
C HIS A 28 4.47 -9.10 12.02
N ASP A 29 4.83 -10.10 12.79
CA ASP A 29 4.19 -10.48 14.04
C ASP A 29 4.97 -10.07 15.31
N VAL A 30 6.04 -9.28 15.19
CA VAL A 30 6.91 -8.91 16.30
C VAL A 30 6.19 -8.16 17.45
N GLY A 31 5.06 -7.52 17.14
CA GLY A 31 4.20 -6.84 18.12
C GLY A 31 3.30 -7.79 18.92
N LYS A 32 3.19 -9.08 18.56
CA LYS A 32 2.37 -10.04 19.32
C LYS A 32 2.97 -10.33 20.68
N GLY A 33 2.12 -10.44 21.70
CA GLY A 33 2.53 -10.74 23.07
C GLY A 33 3.06 -9.55 23.86
N VAL A 34 3.20 -8.37 23.25
CA VAL A 34 3.61 -7.14 23.95
C VAL A 34 2.52 -6.75 24.97
N GLU A 35 2.96 -6.22 26.11
CA GLU A 35 2.05 -5.70 27.13
C GLU A 35 1.14 -4.60 26.56
N GLY A 36 -0.16 -4.68 26.84
CA GLY A 36 -1.18 -3.78 26.27
C GLY A 36 -1.65 -4.14 24.87
N VAL A 37 -0.95 -5.03 24.15
CA VAL A 37 -1.37 -5.58 22.84
C VAL A 37 -2.14 -6.87 23.03
N ARG A 38 -1.57 -7.79 23.82
CA ARG A 38 -2.21 -9.07 24.14
C ARG A 38 -3.38 -8.89 25.08
N GLY A 39 -4.53 -9.39 24.69
CA GLY A 39 -5.76 -9.36 25.46
C GLY A 39 -6.58 -10.64 25.31
N PHE A 40 -7.73 -10.68 25.98
CA PHE A 40 -8.67 -11.78 25.91
C PHE A 40 -10.02 -11.25 25.38
N HIS A 41 -10.50 -11.80 24.28
CA HIS A 41 -11.75 -11.39 23.66
C HIS A 41 -12.55 -12.59 23.18
N ASN A 42 -13.83 -12.66 23.58
CA ASN A 42 -14.72 -13.77 23.22
C ASN A 42 -14.11 -15.16 23.49
N GLY A 43 -13.49 -15.36 24.65
CA GLY A 43 -12.91 -16.64 25.05
C GLY A 43 -11.57 -16.99 24.36
N ARG A 44 -10.96 -16.05 23.61
CA ARG A 44 -9.71 -16.29 22.88
C ARG A 44 -8.67 -15.20 23.16
N ILE A 45 -7.40 -15.61 23.17
CA ILE A 45 -6.28 -14.67 23.19
C ILE A 45 -6.26 -13.94 21.83
N THR A 46 -6.14 -12.62 21.89
CA THR A 46 -6.03 -11.75 20.72
C THR A 46 -4.88 -10.78 20.92
N ASP A 47 -4.18 -10.43 19.85
CA ASP A 47 -3.11 -9.43 19.84
C ASP A 47 -3.55 -8.27 18.95
N ARG A 48 -4.50 -7.45 19.44
CA ARG A 48 -5.04 -6.31 18.67
C ARG A 48 -3.98 -5.23 18.48
N ASN A 49 -3.94 -4.66 17.28
CA ASN A 49 -2.97 -3.61 16.89
C ASN A 49 -1.49 -4.07 16.96
N HIS A 50 -1.23 -5.39 16.91
CA HIS A 50 0.15 -5.89 16.87
C HIS A 50 0.89 -5.42 15.62
N ASP A 51 0.19 -5.17 14.53
CA ASP A 51 0.68 -4.57 13.29
C ASP A 51 1.24 -3.16 13.52
N THR A 52 0.49 -2.28 14.16
CA THR A 52 0.90 -0.91 14.47
C THR A 52 2.05 -0.86 15.50
N VAL A 53 1.99 -1.68 16.55
CA VAL A 53 3.06 -1.78 17.54
C VAL A 53 4.30 -2.43 16.91
N GLY A 54 4.11 -3.50 16.15
CA GLY A 54 5.16 -4.19 15.40
C GLY A 54 5.87 -3.29 14.41
N ALA A 55 5.15 -2.38 13.75
CA ALA A 55 5.75 -1.40 12.85
C ALA A 55 6.72 -0.45 13.57
N LYS A 56 6.35 0.04 14.77
CA LYS A 56 7.25 0.87 15.59
C LYS A 56 8.51 0.09 16.00
N MET A 57 8.33 -1.13 16.49
CA MET A 57 9.44 -2.02 16.86
C MET A 57 10.33 -2.32 15.66
N THR A 58 9.76 -2.58 14.49
CA THR A 58 10.48 -2.83 13.23
C THR A 58 11.36 -1.63 12.86
N ARG A 59 10.82 -0.42 12.94
CA ARG A 59 11.56 0.81 12.68
C ARG A 59 12.77 0.94 13.60
N ASP A 60 12.58 0.73 14.91
CA ASP A 60 13.65 0.84 15.90
C ASP A 60 14.73 -0.23 15.69
N ILE A 61 14.33 -1.47 15.42
CA ILE A 61 15.25 -2.58 15.15
C ILE A 61 16.11 -2.29 13.91
N LEU A 62 15.47 -1.95 12.78
CA LEU A 62 16.18 -1.77 11.51
C LEU A 62 17.04 -0.49 11.51
N THR A 63 16.59 0.58 12.18
CA THR A 63 17.38 1.80 12.35
C THR A 63 18.65 1.52 13.19
N ARG A 64 18.50 0.79 14.29
CA ARG A 64 19.63 0.38 15.14
C ARG A 64 20.62 -0.53 14.41
N LEU A 65 20.12 -1.35 13.47
CA LEU A 65 20.97 -2.20 12.61
C LEU A 65 21.63 -1.44 11.47
N GLY A 66 21.37 -0.13 11.32
CA GLY A 66 22.04 0.73 10.33
C GLY A 66 21.48 0.63 8.92
N TYR A 67 20.27 0.12 8.73
CA TYR A 67 19.63 0.11 7.40
C TYR A 67 19.27 1.51 6.92
N ALA A 68 19.35 1.73 5.61
CA ALA A 68 18.97 2.99 4.97
C ALA A 68 17.48 3.33 5.23
N LYS A 69 17.19 4.63 5.34
CA LYS A 69 15.86 5.15 5.70
C LYS A 69 14.75 4.63 4.78
N GLU A 70 15.00 4.55 3.48
CA GLU A 70 14.06 4.06 2.49
C GLU A 70 13.71 2.58 2.74
N PHE A 71 14.71 1.77 3.03
CA PHE A 71 14.54 0.36 3.39
C PHE A 71 13.72 0.22 4.69
N VAL A 72 14.08 0.96 5.73
CA VAL A 72 13.36 0.97 7.01
C VAL A 72 11.91 1.36 6.81
N ASN A 73 11.64 2.41 6.03
CA ASN A 73 10.29 2.87 5.76
C ASN A 73 9.45 1.80 5.05
N LEU A 74 9.99 1.14 4.03
CA LEU A 74 9.27 0.13 3.26
C LEU A 74 8.97 -1.12 4.09
N VAL A 75 9.94 -1.66 4.84
CA VAL A 75 9.70 -2.82 5.71
C VAL A 75 8.71 -2.48 6.82
N THR A 76 8.84 -1.30 7.45
CA THR A 76 7.90 -0.81 8.47
C THR A 76 6.47 -0.70 7.91
N TRP A 77 6.33 -0.15 6.71
CA TRP A 77 5.05 -0.03 6.03
C TRP A 77 4.41 -1.41 5.75
N LEU A 78 5.20 -2.39 5.30
CA LEU A 78 4.73 -3.76 5.09
C LEU A 78 4.20 -4.40 6.38
N VAL A 79 4.95 -4.26 7.48
CA VAL A 79 4.55 -4.77 8.80
C VAL A 79 3.25 -4.09 9.26
N GLU A 80 3.12 -2.78 9.10
CA GLU A 80 1.92 -2.04 9.49
C GLU A 80 0.68 -2.42 8.65
N ARG A 81 0.87 -2.78 7.39
CA ARG A 81 -0.23 -3.05 6.44
C ARG A 81 -0.61 -4.52 6.29
N HIS A 82 0.16 -5.48 6.85
CA HIS A 82 -0.12 -6.90 6.64
C HIS A 82 -1.52 -7.31 7.13
N MET A 83 -1.96 -6.82 8.30
CA MET A 83 -3.32 -7.11 8.79
C MET A 83 -4.41 -6.45 7.95
N ARG A 84 -4.13 -5.27 7.39
CA ARG A 84 -5.05 -4.59 6.48
C ARG A 84 -5.25 -5.36 5.18
N PHE A 85 -4.20 -5.97 4.65
CA PHE A 85 -4.31 -6.90 3.51
C PHE A 85 -5.29 -8.04 3.82
N HIS A 86 -5.12 -8.73 4.95
CA HIS A 86 -6.02 -9.81 5.36
C HIS A 86 -7.47 -9.35 5.57
N PHE A 87 -7.66 -8.16 6.12
CA PHE A 87 -8.98 -7.56 6.25
C PHE A 87 -9.67 -7.41 4.89
N TYR A 88 -8.96 -6.90 3.88
CA TYR A 88 -9.52 -6.72 2.54
C TYR A 88 -9.75 -8.03 1.80
N VAL A 89 -8.89 -9.03 1.99
CA VAL A 89 -9.13 -10.40 1.46
C VAL A 89 -10.43 -10.97 2.03
N ALA A 90 -10.68 -10.79 3.33
CA ALA A 90 -11.90 -11.28 4.00
C ALA A 90 -13.15 -10.45 3.68
N ASN A 91 -13.00 -9.21 3.23
CA ASN A 91 -14.08 -8.25 2.98
C ASN A 91 -14.02 -7.73 1.54
N ALA A 92 -14.33 -8.59 0.57
CA ALA A 92 -14.20 -8.30 -0.87
C ALA A 92 -15.05 -7.10 -1.35
N SER A 93 -16.07 -6.67 -0.58
CA SER A 93 -16.87 -5.47 -0.83
C SER A 93 -16.23 -4.18 -0.34
N ALA A 94 -15.15 -4.24 0.43
CA ALA A 94 -14.45 -3.05 0.90
C ALA A 94 -13.80 -2.30 -0.28
N ASP A 95 -13.82 -0.97 -0.21
CA ASP A 95 -13.34 -0.11 -1.30
C ASP A 95 -11.82 -0.10 -1.39
N LEU A 96 -11.30 -1.02 -2.22
CA LEU A 96 -9.87 -1.17 -2.50
C LEU A 96 -9.28 0.11 -3.13
N ARG A 97 -10.03 0.79 -4.00
CA ARG A 97 -9.56 2.02 -4.65
C ARG A 97 -9.36 3.14 -3.64
N LYS A 98 -10.28 3.30 -2.71
CA LYS A 98 -10.16 4.29 -1.63
C LYS A 98 -8.94 4.01 -0.75
N TRP A 99 -8.68 2.76 -0.42
CA TRP A 99 -7.46 2.39 0.31
C TRP A 99 -6.22 2.73 -0.52
N MET A 100 -6.16 2.33 -1.78
CA MET A 100 -5.02 2.62 -2.67
C MET A 100 -4.76 4.12 -2.81
N GLN A 101 -5.82 4.93 -2.92
CA GLN A 101 -5.73 6.38 -2.94
C GLN A 101 -5.14 6.94 -1.63
N GLN A 102 -5.50 6.38 -0.48
CA GLN A 102 -4.90 6.78 0.80
C GLN A 102 -3.39 6.47 0.82
N GLU A 103 -2.99 5.25 0.44
CA GLU A 103 -1.57 4.86 0.41
C GLU A 103 -0.76 5.70 -0.58
N SER A 104 -1.31 6.07 -1.73
CA SER A 104 -0.63 6.94 -2.70
C SER A 104 -0.36 8.35 -2.16
N ARG A 105 -1.10 8.80 -1.13
CA ARG A 105 -0.98 10.13 -0.51
C ARG A 105 -0.14 10.15 0.76
N ASP A 106 0.23 9.00 1.29
CA ASP A 106 0.91 8.85 2.60
C ASP A 106 2.37 9.37 2.60
N GLY A 107 2.90 9.77 1.43
CA GLY A 107 4.25 10.31 1.28
C GLY A 107 5.37 9.26 1.39
N VAL A 108 5.03 7.97 1.51
CA VAL A 108 5.99 6.86 1.52
C VAL A 108 6.53 6.60 0.11
N PHE A 109 5.69 6.76 -0.90
CA PHE A 109 5.99 6.46 -2.31
C PHE A 109 6.32 7.73 -3.10
N ARG A 110 7.36 7.66 -3.95
CA ARG A 110 7.83 8.77 -4.78
C ARG A 110 7.19 8.79 -6.17
N GLU A 111 6.73 7.61 -6.62
CA GLU A 111 6.13 7.41 -7.93
C GLU A 111 5.30 6.12 -7.96
N THR A 112 4.51 5.95 -9.01
CA THR A 112 3.62 4.80 -9.17
C THR A 112 4.36 3.47 -9.08
N LYS A 113 5.58 3.37 -9.63
CA LYS A 113 6.33 2.10 -9.56
C LYS A 113 6.67 1.68 -8.13
N ASP A 114 6.97 2.64 -7.23
CA ASP A 114 7.25 2.34 -5.82
C ASP A 114 6.01 1.77 -5.14
N LEU A 115 4.83 2.35 -5.44
CA LEU A 115 3.55 1.84 -4.94
C LEU A 115 3.27 0.42 -5.46
N VAL A 116 3.50 0.17 -6.76
CA VAL A 116 3.32 -1.16 -7.38
C VAL A 116 4.22 -2.20 -6.72
N GLU A 117 5.50 -1.88 -6.53
CA GLU A 117 6.46 -2.76 -5.87
C GLU A 117 6.04 -3.06 -4.43
N ALA A 118 5.65 -2.05 -3.67
CA ALA A 118 5.18 -2.23 -2.30
C ALA A 118 3.92 -3.10 -2.22
N MET A 119 2.98 -2.95 -3.15
CA MET A 119 1.78 -3.80 -3.22
C MET A 119 2.11 -5.23 -3.63
N GLN A 120 3.09 -5.43 -4.51
CA GLN A 120 3.60 -6.77 -4.83
C GLN A 120 4.20 -7.44 -3.59
N TYR A 121 5.04 -6.72 -2.83
CA TYR A 121 5.61 -7.23 -1.59
C TYR A 121 4.53 -7.53 -0.53
N LEU A 122 3.52 -6.68 -0.42
CA LEU A 122 2.43 -6.89 0.53
C LEU A 122 1.59 -8.13 0.17
N LYS A 123 1.36 -8.37 -1.13
CA LYS A 123 0.72 -9.60 -1.63
C LYS A 123 1.57 -10.82 -1.25
N ASP A 124 2.85 -10.81 -1.58
CA ASP A 124 3.74 -11.95 -1.34
C ASP A 124 3.88 -12.25 0.16
N LEU A 125 3.97 -11.21 1.00
CA LEU A 125 3.97 -11.33 2.46
C LEU A 125 2.66 -11.95 2.97
N GLY A 126 1.51 -11.43 2.52
CA GLY A 126 0.20 -11.91 2.97
C GLY A 126 -0.11 -13.34 2.53
N VAL A 127 0.32 -13.75 1.33
CA VAL A 127 0.22 -15.14 0.86
C VAL A 127 1.12 -16.06 1.70
N ALA A 128 2.37 -15.65 1.95
CA ALA A 128 3.30 -16.42 2.77
C ALA A 128 2.84 -16.57 4.21
N ASP A 129 2.20 -15.54 4.78
CA ASP A 129 1.61 -15.57 6.12
C ASP A 129 0.46 -16.60 6.19
N VAL A 130 -0.42 -16.64 5.18
CA VAL A 130 -1.51 -17.64 5.10
C VAL A 130 -0.95 -19.07 5.00
N ILE A 131 0.08 -19.28 4.16
CA ILE A 131 0.75 -20.59 4.01
C ILE A 131 1.42 -20.99 5.33
N GLY A 132 2.14 -20.06 5.98
CA GLY A 132 2.80 -20.28 7.26
C GLY A 132 1.83 -20.63 8.40
N GLY A 133 0.62 -20.06 8.37
CA GLY A 133 -0.46 -20.37 9.31
C GLY A 133 -1.08 -21.74 9.13
N GLY A 134 -1.00 -22.33 7.96
CA GLY A 134 -1.42 -23.71 7.63
C GLY A 134 -2.91 -24.03 7.84
N THR A 135 -3.74 -23.01 8.05
CA THR A 135 -5.19 -23.17 8.36
C THR A 135 -6.13 -22.66 7.29
N LYS A 136 -5.60 -21.95 6.29
CA LYS A 136 -6.38 -21.33 5.22
C LYS A 136 -5.76 -21.61 3.86
N GLU A 137 -6.60 -21.68 2.84
CA GLU A 137 -6.17 -21.77 1.45
C GLU A 137 -5.55 -20.44 0.99
N PRO A 138 -4.41 -20.43 0.30
CA PRO A 138 -3.75 -19.21 -0.18
C PRO A 138 -4.43 -18.57 -1.40
N ALA A 139 -5.21 -19.32 -2.18
CA ALA A 139 -5.79 -18.86 -3.45
C ALA A 139 -6.62 -17.57 -3.34
N PRO A 140 -7.47 -17.34 -2.32
CA PRO A 140 -8.17 -16.07 -2.17
C PRO A 140 -7.22 -14.88 -1.96
N SER A 141 -6.15 -15.07 -1.19
CA SER A 141 -5.13 -14.03 -0.94
C SER A 141 -4.34 -13.71 -2.20
N GLU A 142 -3.99 -14.74 -2.99
CA GLU A 142 -3.32 -14.58 -4.27
C GLU A 142 -4.18 -13.79 -5.26
N ALA A 143 -5.44 -14.20 -5.47
CA ALA A 143 -6.37 -13.54 -6.40
C ALA A 143 -6.63 -12.08 -6.00
N TYR A 144 -6.83 -11.82 -4.70
CA TYR A 144 -7.02 -10.47 -4.19
C TYR A 144 -5.77 -9.61 -4.38
N GLY A 145 -4.60 -10.15 -4.04
CA GLY A 145 -3.32 -9.49 -4.21
C GLY A 145 -3.02 -9.11 -5.66
N GLN A 146 -3.36 -9.98 -6.63
CA GLN A 146 -3.25 -9.65 -8.06
C GLN A 146 -4.13 -8.44 -8.45
N ARG A 147 -5.38 -8.40 -7.98
CA ARG A 147 -6.26 -7.24 -8.20
C ARG A 147 -5.70 -5.96 -7.56
N MET A 148 -5.13 -6.06 -6.37
CA MET A 148 -4.50 -4.93 -5.67
C MET A 148 -3.30 -4.38 -6.45
N VAL A 149 -2.42 -5.25 -6.96
CA VAL A 149 -1.27 -4.86 -7.79
C VAL A 149 -1.72 -4.23 -9.12
N ALA A 150 -2.72 -4.82 -9.78
CA ALA A 150 -3.28 -4.27 -11.01
C ALA A 150 -3.86 -2.85 -10.81
N LEU A 151 -4.55 -2.63 -9.68
CA LEU A 151 -5.07 -1.30 -9.35
C LEU A 151 -3.93 -0.31 -9.04
N ALA A 152 -2.88 -0.73 -8.34
CA ALA A 152 -1.72 0.10 -8.07
C ALA A 152 -1.02 0.56 -9.36
N THR A 153 -0.95 -0.30 -10.37
CA THR A 153 -0.39 0.03 -11.69
C THR A 153 -1.14 1.17 -12.38
N ALA A 154 -2.45 1.29 -12.16
CA ALA A 154 -3.29 2.35 -12.71
C ALA A 154 -3.41 3.58 -11.79
N MET A 155 -2.72 3.59 -10.64
CA MET A 155 -2.84 4.63 -9.61
C MET A 155 -1.63 5.58 -9.66
N PRO A 156 -1.73 6.78 -10.24
CA PRO A 156 -0.66 7.76 -10.18
C PRO A 156 -0.47 8.23 -8.72
N VAL A 157 0.78 8.31 -8.28
CA VAL A 157 1.14 8.83 -6.94
C VAL A 157 1.25 10.34 -6.97
N HIS A 158 1.89 10.87 -8.01
CA HIS A 158 2.11 12.30 -8.20
C HIS A 158 1.68 12.79 -9.59
N THR A 159 1.60 14.09 -9.76
CA THR A 159 1.24 14.71 -11.04
C THR A 159 2.20 14.35 -12.18
N LYS A 160 3.47 14.03 -11.88
CA LYS A 160 4.44 13.54 -12.85
C LYS A 160 4.12 12.16 -13.44
N ASP A 161 3.30 11.37 -12.73
CA ASP A 161 2.87 10.03 -13.15
C ASP A 161 1.60 10.08 -14.03
N LEU A 162 1.09 11.27 -14.30
CA LEU A 162 -0.01 11.48 -15.25
C LEU A 162 0.49 11.41 -16.68
N HIS A 163 -0.23 10.69 -17.54
CA HIS A 163 0.11 10.50 -18.96
C HIS A 163 -0.51 11.60 -19.83
N TYR A 164 -0.23 12.88 -19.54
CA TYR A 164 -0.77 14.01 -20.30
C TYR A 164 0.10 14.41 -21.50
N ASP A 165 -0.52 15.09 -22.47
CA ASP A 165 0.19 15.75 -23.57
C ASP A 165 1.11 16.85 -23.03
N LYS A 166 2.38 16.87 -23.48
CA LYS A 166 3.39 17.85 -23.06
C LYS A 166 2.98 19.32 -23.29
N GLY A 167 2.03 19.58 -24.20
CA GLY A 167 1.47 20.90 -24.45
C GLY A 167 0.45 21.36 -23.42
N LEU A 168 -0.18 20.43 -22.68
CA LEU A 168 -1.26 20.75 -21.73
C LEU A 168 -0.86 21.81 -20.68
N PRO A 169 0.33 21.75 -20.03
CA PRO A 169 0.71 22.76 -19.04
C PRO A 169 0.74 24.19 -19.61
N ALA A 170 1.20 24.36 -20.86
CA ALA A 170 1.21 25.67 -21.50
C ALA A 170 -0.20 26.20 -21.77
N LEU A 171 -1.14 25.33 -22.15
CA LEU A 171 -2.53 25.69 -22.44
C LEU A 171 -3.33 26.12 -21.19
N VAL A 172 -2.93 25.66 -20.00
CA VAL A 172 -3.65 25.92 -18.74
C VAL A 172 -2.93 26.92 -17.83
N THR A 173 -1.95 27.64 -18.34
CA THR A 173 -1.26 28.73 -17.63
C THR A 173 -2.25 29.88 -17.36
N PRO A 174 -2.29 30.53 -16.17
CA PRO A 174 -1.36 30.33 -15.03
C PRO A 174 -1.77 29.21 -14.03
N TYR A 175 -2.86 28.50 -14.25
CA TYR A 175 -3.47 27.56 -13.30
C TYR A 175 -2.91 26.12 -13.37
N VAL A 176 -1.66 25.94 -13.85
CA VAL A 176 -1.07 24.62 -14.06
C VAL A 176 -1.14 23.74 -12.81
N LYS A 177 -0.77 24.27 -11.65
CA LYS A 177 -0.75 23.51 -10.38
C LYS A 177 -2.13 22.99 -10.02
N GLU A 178 -3.14 23.86 -10.05
CA GLU A 178 -4.52 23.54 -9.68
C GLU A 178 -5.16 22.54 -10.66
N VAL A 179 -4.88 22.71 -11.94
CA VAL A 179 -5.36 21.79 -12.99
C VAL A 179 -4.73 20.41 -12.80
N MET A 180 -3.40 20.33 -12.72
CA MET A 180 -2.70 19.05 -12.58
C MET A 180 -3.08 18.32 -11.29
N GLN A 181 -3.24 19.04 -10.18
CA GLN A 181 -3.70 18.44 -8.92
C GLN A 181 -5.14 17.89 -9.05
N THR A 182 -6.03 18.62 -9.72
CA THR A 182 -7.40 18.14 -9.98
C THR A 182 -7.41 16.90 -10.86
N LEU A 183 -6.56 16.85 -11.89
CA LEU A 183 -6.42 15.68 -12.76
C LEU A 183 -5.93 14.47 -11.97
N LEU A 184 -4.90 14.63 -11.13
CA LEU A 184 -4.39 13.57 -10.26
C LEU A 184 -5.50 12.99 -9.39
N GLU A 185 -6.25 13.84 -8.70
CA GLU A 185 -7.36 13.40 -7.83
C GLU A 185 -8.45 12.65 -8.62
N ARG A 186 -8.79 13.13 -9.82
CA ARG A 186 -9.80 12.48 -10.66
C ARG A 186 -9.37 11.13 -11.21
N VAL A 187 -8.10 10.96 -11.55
CA VAL A 187 -7.54 9.65 -11.92
C VAL A 187 -7.52 8.72 -10.72
N GLN A 188 -7.03 9.20 -9.57
CA GLN A 188 -6.99 8.40 -8.34
C GLN A 188 -8.37 7.90 -7.89
N THR A 189 -9.41 8.73 -8.04
CA THR A 189 -10.80 8.36 -7.76
C THR A 189 -11.44 7.49 -8.85
N GLY A 190 -10.78 7.32 -10.01
CA GLY A 190 -11.32 6.60 -11.16
C GLY A 190 -12.40 7.34 -11.92
N THR A 191 -12.51 8.67 -11.72
CA THR A 191 -13.48 9.53 -12.43
C THR A 191 -13.06 9.80 -13.88
N ILE A 192 -11.76 9.74 -14.15
CA ILE A 192 -11.19 9.83 -15.50
C ILE A 192 -10.06 8.81 -15.63
N GLU A 193 -9.77 8.42 -16.87
CA GLU A 193 -8.63 7.57 -17.20
C GLU A 193 -7.33 8.37 -17.24
N ASN A 194 -6.19 7.69 -16.98
CA ASN A 194 -4.86 8.29 -17.09
C ASN A 194 -4.35 8.21 -18.55
N THR A 195 -5.09 8.81 -19.46
CA THR A 195 -4.74 8.87 -20.91
C THR A 195 -4.58 10.32 -21.36
N PRO A 196 -3.74 10.59 -22.37
CA PRO A 196 -3.55 11.95 -22.89
C PRO A 196 -4.85 12.65 -23.25
N GLU A 197 -5.78 11.94 -23.90
CA GLU A 197 -7.05 12.46 -24.38
C GLU A 197 -7.97 12.86 -23.21
N ALA A 198 -8.16 11.96 -22.25
CA ALA A 198 -9.01 12.20 -21.08
C ALA A 198 -8.46 13.33 -20.20
N LEU A 199 -7.14 13.37 -20.02
CA LEU A 199 -6.48 14.41 -19.24
C LEU A 199 -6.51 15.78 -19.94
N HIS A 200 -6.37 15.82 -21.26
CA HIS A 200 -6.47 17.05 -22.04
C HIS A 200 -7.87 17.67 -21.93
N GLU A 201 -8.91 16.88 -22.21
CA GLU A 201 -10.30 17.33 -22.11
C GLU A 201 -10.64 17.84 -20.69
N ALA A 202 -10.34 17.03 -19.67
CA ALA A 202 -10.61 17.37 -18.29
C ALA A 202 -9.80 18.60 -17.81
N GLY A 203 -8.55 18.73 -18.26
CA GLY A 203 -7.67 19.85 -17.95
C GLY A 203 -8.19 21.16 -18.51
N LEU A 204 -8.59 21.18 -19.78
CA LEU A 204 -9.20 22.36 -20.40
C LEU A 204 -10.54 22.74 -19.77
N ALA A 205 -11.37 21.75 -19.42
CA ALA A 205 -12.64 21.99 -18.72
C ALA A 205 -12.41 22.64 -17.34
N LYS A 206 -11.41 22.16 -16.59
CA LYS A 206 -11.03 22.76 -15.30
C LYS A 206 -10.50 24.18 -15.47
N TYR A 207 -9.62 24.40 -16.45
CA TYR A 207 -9.05 25.72 -16.77
C TYR A 207 -10.13 26.75 -17.06
N ARG A 208 -11.10 26.43 -17.95
CA ARG A 208 -12.22 27.32 -18.29
C ARG A 208 -13.03 27.73 -17.05
N ARG A 209 -13.24 26.79 -16.09
CA ARG A 209 -13.94 27.08 -14.83
C ARG A 209 -13.14 27.99 -13.90
N LEU A 210 -11.82 27.90 -13.90
CA LEU A 210 -10.97 28.78 -13.10
C LEU A 210 -10.96 30.18 -13.68
N LYS A 211 -10.76 30.29 -14.99
CA LYS A 211 -10.76 31.58 -15.72
C LYS A 211 -12.11 32.33 -15.67
N GLY A 212 -13.22 31.61 -15.59
CA GLY A 212 -14.56 32.23 -15.49
C GLY A 212 -14.95 32.67 -14.09
N LYS A 213 -14.06 32.56 -13.09
CA LYS A 213 -14.26 33.02 -11.72
C LYS A 213 -13.49 34.31 -11.40
N GLU A 214 -12.65 34.79 -12.32
CA GLU A 214 -12.01 36.12 -12.30
C GLU A 214 -12.94 37.15 -12.95
#